data_803da186b730bba88297e3aef36f2533
#
_entry.id   803da186b730bba88297e3aef36f2533
#
_cell.length_a   1.000
_cell.length_b   1.000
_cell.length_c   1.000
_cell.angle_alpha   90.00
_cell.angle_beta   90.00
_cell.angle_gamma   90.00
#
_symmetry.space_group_name_H-M   'P 1'
#
loop_
_entity.id
_entity.type
_entity.pdbx_description
1 polymer ?
#
loop_
_entity_poly.entity_id
_entity_poly.type
_entity_poly.pdbx_seq_one_letter_code
_entity_poly.pdbx_strand_id
1 'polypeptide(L)'
;MGLCKRILTIPCFIIFHGSLFSVGAHAEDSTRYEFDNAILMGNASLNDLQSFNAAGLLPGTYIVDIYINDNWRGRRELLFKKDNHGDLVSCYSEAFLKGVGINPEKMNQTLAAHPSRCGSIADWDTSGKATERLNTSQLELRITIPQAYVDNIENNYVQPELWQPGTPAINFSYNADYYSTQQRGNDRSSTDSAWVGMDIRSSAGGWLIEHFGSQNWDSKIGSHYANNRTTLKRPITRWKSMLSAGKFYTDSQMFDSMAILGVGLASEDLMRPDSTLNWAPIIRGVAETNARITVTQDGQTIHQSSVPAGPFSIDSVLPANTGGELLVTIQESDGRIRRFTVPYSSVPQLLKPGISRYGITLGTVDEDNYDEDPFLAQAYWQYGLNNYLTLYTGA
;
A
#
# COMPACT_ATOMS: atom_id res chain seq x y z
N MET A 1 -49.92 -6.97 -47.59
CA MET A 1 -48.80 -7.05 -48.56
C MET A 1 -47.97 -5.78 -48.38
N GLY A 2 -46.76 -5.93 -47.97
CA GLY A 2 -45.81 -4.81 -47.74
C GLY A 2 -44.62 -5.25 -46.91
N LEU A 3 -43.55 -5.74 -47.58
CA LEU A 3 -42.36 -6.32 -47.01
C LEU A 3 -41.56 -5.33 -46.14
N CYS A 4 -41.23 -5.73 -44.95
CA CYS A 4 -40.28 -5.11 -44.06
C CYS A 4 -38.86 -5.51 -44.48
N LYS A 5 -38.03 -4.59 -44.97
CA LYS A 5 -36.59 -4.82 -45.18
C LYS A 5 -35.82 -4.59 -43.89
N ARG A 6 -35.35 -5.67 -43.31
CA ARG A 6 -34.33 -5.65 -42.26
C ARG A 6 -32.97 -5.39 -42.90
N ILE A 7 -32.27 -4.37 -42.47
CA ILE A 7 -30.85 -4.16 -42.73
C ILE A 7 -30.11 -4.70 -41.51
N LEU A 8 -29.43 -5.82 -41.75
CA LEU A 8 -28.53 -6.47 -40.77
C LEU A 8 -27.13 -5.88 -40.98
N THR A 9 -26.68 -5.06 -40.08
CA THR A 9 -25.28 -4.62 -40.07
C THR A 9 -24.47 -5.61 -39.26
N ILE A 10 -23.60 -6.35 -39.94
CA ILE A 10 -22.62 -7.27 -39.36
C ILE A 10 -21.37 -6.45 -39.04
N PRO A 11 -20.85 -6.43 -37.83
CA PRO A 11 -19.55 -5.88 -37.57
C PRO A 11 -18.46 -6.86 -38.05
N CYS A 12 -17.64 -6.37 -38.97
CA CYS A 12 -16.46 -7.07 -39.48
C CYS A 12 -15.41 -7.19 -38.40
N PHE A 13 -15.24 -8.38 -37.81
CA PHE A 13 -14.13 -8.71 -36.93
C PHE A 13 -12.88 -8.93 -37.79
N ILE A 14 -11.97 -7.98 -37.79
CA ILE A 14 -10.63 -8.16 -38.36
C ILE A 14 -9.81 -8.94 -37.34
N ILE A 15 -9.61 -10.24 -37.59
CA ILE A 15 -8.69 -11.09 -36.85
C ILE A 15 -7.27 -10.77 -37.33
N PHE A 16 -6.54 -10.03 -36.54
CA PHE A 16 -5.11 -9.81 -36.72
C PHE A 16 -4.37 -11.07 -36.26
N HIS A 17 -3.91 -11.89 -37.22
CA HIS A 17 -2.95 -12.95 -36.95
C HIS A 17 -1.57 -12.31 -36.75
N GLY A 18 -1.26 -11.98 -35.48
CA GLY A 18 0.10 -11.65 -35.09
C GLY A 18 0.92 -12.92 -34.94
N SER A 19 1.81 -13.17 -35.92
CA SER A 19 2.87 -14.16 -35.77
C SER A 19 3.78 -13.76 -34.61
N LEU A 20 3.75 -14.55 -33.54
CA LEU A 20 4.68 -14.48 -32.42
C LEU A 20 6.10 -14.90 -32.92
N PHE A 21 6.89 -13.93 -33.29
CA PHE A 21 8.34 -14.13 -33.29
C PHE A 21 8.80 -14.14 -31.82
N SER A 22 9.10 -15.31 -31.31
CA SER A 22 9.85 -15.46 -30.07
C SER A 22 11.29 -15.00 -30.34
N VAL A 23 11.57 -13.74 -30.05
CA VAL A 23 12.94 -13.28 -29.89
C VAL A 23 13.40 -13.82 -28.55
N GLY A 24 14.29 -14.80 -28.59
CA GLY A 24 15.01 -15.25 -27.40
C GLY A 24 15.72 -14.04 -26.79
N ALA A 25 15.33 -13.65 -25.59
CA ALA A 25 16.08 -12.71 -24.81
C ALA A 25 17.38 -13.39 -24.40
N HIS A 26 18.44 -13.15 -25.15
CA HIS A 26 19.79 -13.35 -24.64
C HIS A 26 19.95 -12.30 -23.52
N ALA A 27 20.25 -12.76 -22.31
CA ALA A 27 20.77 -11.90 -21.27
C ALA A 27 22.08 -11.30 -21.84
N GLU A 28 22.03 -10.05 -22.24
CA GLU A 28 23.22 -9.32 -22.61
C GLU A 28 24.09 -9.19 -21.37
N ASP A 29 25.25 -9.76 -21.50
CA ASP A 29 26.44 -9.53 -20.68
C ASP A 29 26.54 -8.00 -20.45
N SER A 30 26.75 -7.56 -19.23
CA SER A 30 26.83 -6.16 -18.84
C SER A 30 27.75 -5.42 -19.80
N THR A 31 27.17 -4.62 -20.70
CA THR A 31 27.93 -3.77 -21.61
C THR A 31 28.74 -2.79 -20.76
N ARG A 32 30.01 -3.09 -20.60
CA ARG A 32 30.98 -2.20 -19.96
C ARG A 32 31.19 -1.03 -20.91
N TYR A 33 30.61 0.10 -20.61
CA TYR A 33 30.87 1.33 -21.34
C TYR A 33 32.25 1.86 -20.96
N GLU A 34 33.18 1.87 -21.89
CA GLU A 34 34.51 2.45 -21.73
C GLU A 34 34.50 3.84 -22.37
N PHE A 35 34.63 4.89 -21.56
CA PHE A 35 34.67 6.25 -22.07
C PHE A 35 36.10 6.64 -22.42
N ASP A 36 36.30 7.17 -23.65
CA ASP A 36 37.59 7.65 -24.11
C ASP A 36 37.98 8.96 -23.43
N ASN A 37 39.26 9.11 -23.09
CA ASN A 37 39.85 10.29 -22.50
C ASN A 37 39.63 11.58 -23.33
N ALA A 38 39.39 11.44 -24.63
CA ALA A 38 39.14 12.55 -25.54
C ALA A 38 37.81 13.31 -25.29
N ILE A 39 36.89 12.74 -24.48
CA ILE A 39 35.56 13.31 -24.24
C ILE A 39 35.53 14.15 -22.95
N LEU A 40 36.61 14.19 -22.18
CA LEU A 40 36.69 14.96 -20.94
C LEU A 40 36.64 16.46 -21.22
N MET A 41 35.53 17.10 -20.93
CA MET A 41 35.39 18.56 -20.90
C MET A 41 35.33 19.03 -19.43
N GLY A 42 36.22 19.97 -19.07
CA GLY A 42 36.25 20.57 -17.74
C GLY A 42 37.32 20.01 -16.79
N ASN A 43 37.14 20.15 -15.48
CA ASN A 43 38.10 19.78 -14.43
C ASN A 43 38.08 18.31 -14.04
N ALA A 44 37.51 17.42 -14.85
CA ALA A 44 37.49 15.97 -14.56
C ALA A 44 38.90 15.38 -14.76
N SER A 45 39.37 14.61 -13.78
CA SER A 45 40.68 13.96 -13.83
C SER A 45 40.61 12.58 -14.49
N LEU A 46 41.75 12.16 -15.07
CA LEU A 46 41.91 10.77 -15.59
C LEU A 46 41.62 9.69 -14.55
N ASN A 47 41.89 9.99 -13.27
CA ASN A 47 41.58 9.08 -12.15
C ASN A 47 40.07 8.94 -11.92
N ASP A 48 39.29 9.98 -12.21
CA ASP A 48 37.81 9.91 -12.09
C ASP A 48 37.21 9.04 -13.18
N LEU A 49 37.76 9.10 -14.40
CA LEU A 49 37.37 8.24 -15.52
C LEU A 49 37.71 6.77 -15.28
N GLN A 50 38.89 6.50 -14.77
CA GLN A 50 39.28 5.13 -14.41
C GLN A 50 38.41 4.58 -13.28
N SER A 51 38.05 5.41 -12.30
CA SER A 51 37.12 5.03 -11.23
C SER A 51 35.71 4.78 -11.75
N PHE A 52 35.25 5.57 -12.70
CA PHE A 52 33.94 5.40 -13.35
C PHE A 52 33.91 4.11 -14.18
N ASN A 53 34.94 3.87 -14.98
CA ASN A 53 35.05 2.65 -15.79
C ASN A 53 35.24 1.38 -14.94
N ALA A 54 35.84 1.49 -13.76
CA ALA A 54 36.07 0.35 -12.86
C ALA A 54 34.87 0.04 -11.95
N ALA A 55 34.17 1.06 -11.43
CA ALA A 55 33.14 0.91 -10.40
C ALA A 55 31.72 1.28 -10.86
N GLY A 56 31.56 1.92 -12.02
CA GLY A 56 30.27 2.37 -12.55
C GLY A 56 29.60 3.49 -11.75
N LEU A 57 30.14 3.87 -10.60
CA LEU A 57 29.58 4.90 -9.72
C LEU A 57 30.71 5.71 -9.08
N LEU A 58 30.56 7.04 -9.03
CA LEU A 58 31.49 7.93 -8.33
C LEU A 58 31.08 8.13 -6.86
N PRO A 59 32.00 8.49 -5.95
CA PRO A 59 31.63 8.90 -4.61
C PRO A 59 30.66 10.07 -4.63
N GLY A 60 29.58 10.01 -3.84
CA GLY A 60 28.52 11.00 -3.83
C GLY A 60 27.25 10.50 -3.19
N THR A 61 26.23 11.35 -3.17
CA THR A 61 24.88 10.98 -2.67
C THR A 61 24.00 10.63 -3.86
N TYR A 62 23.38 9.47 -3.82
CA TYR A 62 22.49 8.96 -4.85
C TYR A 62 21.15 8.55 -4.26
N ILE A 63 20.10 8.66 -5.07
CA ILE A 63 18.78 8.12 -4.75
C ILE A 63 18.76 6.68 -5.19
N VAL A 64 18.63 5.75 -4.24
CA VAL A 64 18.75 4.30 -4.44
C VAL A 64 17.47 3.60 -4.03
N ASP A 65 17.05 2.61 -4.83
CA ASP A 65 15.98 1.68 -4.43
C ASP A 65 16.53 0.65 -3.43
N ILE A 66 15.93 0.61 -2.23
CA ILE A 66 16.40 -0.23 -1.14
C ILE A 66 15.53 -1.47 -1.02
N TYR A 67 16.17 -2.65 -0.98
CA TYR A 67 15.53 -3.93 -0.70
C TYR A 67 16.14 -4.58 0.53
N ILE A 68 15.30 -4.96 1.49
CA ILE A 68 15.70 -5.73 2.67
C ILE A 68 15.02 -7.09 2.61
N ASN A 69 15.80 -8.17 2.56
CA ASN A 69 15.29 -9.53 2.41
C ASN A 69 14.31 -9.65 1.22
N ASP A 70 14.69 -9.08 0.06
CA ASP A 70 13.91 -8.96 -1.19
C ASP A 70 12.61 -8.14 -1.10
N ASN A 71 12.35 -7.51 0.04
CA ASN A 71 11.23 -6.59 0.19
C ASN A 71 11.66 -5.16 -0.08
N TRP A 72 11.01 -4.49 -1.02
CA TRP A 72 11.28 -3.08 -1.31
C TRP A 72 10.91 -2.20 -0.11
N ARG A 73 11.84 -1.32 0.30
CA ARG A 73 11.72 -0.43 1.47
C ARG A 73 11.69 1.04 1.10
N GLY A 74 11.49 1.32 -0.16
CA GLY A 74 11.40 2.67 -0.68
C GLY A 74 12.69 3.14 -1.33
N ARG A 75 12.57 4.31 -1.93
CA ARG A 75 13.65 5.02 -2.57
C ARG A 75 14.24 6.03 -1.59
N ARG A 76 15.56 5.97 -1.33
CA ARG A 76 16.22 6.75 -0.30
C ARG A 76 17.52 7.35 -0.81
N GLU A 77 17.87 8.51 -0.27
CA GLU A 77 19.21 9.08 -0.46
C GLU A 77 20.22 8.29 0.36
N LEU A 78 21.30 7.85 -0.30
CA LEU A 78 22.41 7.13 0.32
C LEU A 78 23.72 7.71 -0.15
N LEU A 79 24.62 7.96 0.82
CA LEU A 79 25.96 8.48 0.57
C LEU A 79 26.91 7.32 0.33
N PHE A 80 27.68 7.40 -0.75
CA PHE A 80 28.77 6.47 -1.09
C PHE A 80 30.13 7.15 -0.96
N LYS A 81 31.07 6.50 -0.33
CA LYS A 81 32.46 6.97 -0.17
C LYS A 81 33.43 5.87 -0.56
N LYS A 82 34.68 6.26 -0.89
CA LYS A 82 35.77 5.31 -1.01
C LYS A 82 36.28 4.92 0.37
N ASP A 83 36.49 3.63 0.57
CA ASP A 83 37.18 3.12 1.76
C ASP A 83 38.71 3.29 1.65
N ASN A 84 39.45 2.76 2.61
CA ASN A 84 40.91 2.82 2.63
C ASN A 84 41.58 1.96 1.53
N HIS A 85 40.83 1.06 0.92
CA HIS A 85 41.27 0.19 -0.19
C HIS A 85 40.91 0.80 -1.56
N GLY A 86 40.12 1.87 -1.60
CA GLY A 86 39.63 2.53 -2.81
C GLY A 86 38.31 1.99 -3.31
N ASP A 87 37.72 1.02 -2.61
CA ASP A 87 36.41 0.46 -2.94
C ASP A 87 35.28 1.38 -2.54
N LEU A 88 34.21 1.40 -3.35
CA LEU A 88 33.03 2.20 -3.08
C LEU A 88 32.15 1.51 -2.03
N VAL A 89 31.94 2.16 -0.89
CA VAL A 89 31.15 1.65 0.23
C VAL A 89 29.98 2.58 0.57
N SER A 90 28.89 1.98 1.01
CA SER A 90 27.70 2.68 1.47
C SER A 90 27.92 3.30 2.86
N CYS A 91 27.33 4.47 3.12
CA CYS A 91 27.39 5.13 4.43
C CYS A 91 25.99 5.20 5.04
N TYR A 92 25.76 4.52 6.14
CA TYR A 92 24.47 4.38 6.79
C TYR A 92 24.34 5.27 8.02
N SER A 93 23.30 6.09 8.07
CA SER A 93 22.90 6.77 9.31
C SER A 93 21.94 5.89 10.10
N GLU A 94 21.86 6.13 11.42
CA GLU A 94 20.89 5.42 12.27
C GLU A 94 19.45 5.68 11.83
N ALA A 95 19.14 6.92 11.44
CA ALA A 95 17.84 7.30 10.89
C ALA A 95 17.54 6.55 9.59
N PHE A 96 18.55 6.38 8.70
CA PHE A 96 18.40 5.59 7.49
C PHE A 96 18.08 4.13 7.82
N LEU A 97 18.87 3.48 8.69
CA LEU A 97 18.66 2.08 9.06
C LEU A 97 17.27 1.85 9.68
N LYS A 98 16.88 2.69 10.65
CA LYS A 98 15.52 2.63 11.23
C LYS A 98 14.44 2.88 10.16
N GLY A 99 14.68 3.82 9.25
CA GLY A 99 13.74 4.15 8.15
C GLY A 99 13.54 3.02 7.13
N VAL A 100 14.51 2.11 6.95
CA VAL A 100 14.36 0.93 6.08
C VAL A 100 13.99 -0.34 6.87
N GLY A 101 13.78 -0.22 8.18
CA GLY A 101 13.35 -1.30 9.06
C GLY A 101 14.47 -2.19 9.57
N ILE A 102 15.69 -1.70 9.56
CA ILE A 102 16.82 -2.37 10.25
C ILE A 102 16.96 -1.77 11.64
N ASN A 103 16.92 -2.62 12.67
CA ASN A 103 17.10 -2.19 14.04
C ASN A 103 18.59 -2.27 14.42
N PRO A 104 19.29 -1.13 14.49
CA PRO A 104 20.71 -1.11 14.76
C PRO A 104 21.04 -1.58 16.19
N GLU A 105 20.12 -1.46 17.14
CA GLU A 105 20.32 -1.90 18.53
C GLU A 105 20.37 -3.42 18.65
N LYS A 106 19.60 -4.11 17.78
CA LYS A 106 19.58 -5.57 17.72
C LYS A 106 20.78 -6.15 16.96
N MET A 107 21.40 -5.37 16.06
CA MET A 107 22.55 -5.80 15.25
C MET A 107 23.86 -5.88 16.04
N ASN A 108 23.85 -5.49 17.28
CA ASN A 108 25.02 -5.44 18.15
C ASN A 108 25.71 -4.08 18.27
N GLN A 109 26.37 -3.90 19.41
CA GLN A 109 27.13 -2.74 19.85
C GLN A 109 28.23 -2.28 18.86
N THR A 110 28.52 -3.07 17.83
CA THR A 110 29.53 -2.78 16.80
C THR A 110 29.20 -1.57 15.95
N LEU A 111 27.92 -1.31 15.69
CA LEU A 111 27.50 -0.14 14.89
C LEU A 111 27.77 1.20 15.61
N ALA A 112 27.68 1.19 16.93
CA ALA A 112 28.02 2.35 17.77
C ALA A 112 29.53 2.62 17.82
N ALA A 113 30.35 1.61 17.53
CA ALA A 113 31.80 1.70 17.59
C ALA A 113 32.45 2.22 16.29
N HIS A 114 31.74 2.27 15.17
CA HIS A 114 32.27 2.77 13.90
C HIS A 114 31.87 4.25 13.68
N PRO A 115 32.76 5.21 13.90
CA PRO A 115 32.43 6.64 13.83
C PRO A 115 32.04 7.12 12.42
N SER A 116 32.46 6.43 11.36
CA SER A 116 32.15 6.82 9.98
C SER A 116 30.88 6.18 9.43
N ARG A 117 30.40 5.08 10.03
CA ARG A 117 29.24 4.28 9.56
C ARG A 117 29.24 4.00 8.05
N CYS A 118 30.42 4.00 7.43
CA CYS A 118 30.63 3.64 6.04
C CYS A 118 31.30 2.27 5.97
N GLY A 119 30.75 1.39 5.14
CA GLY A 119 31.18 0.01 5.01
C GLY A 119 30.00 -0.89 4.62
N SER A 120 30.28 -2.16 4.34
CA SER A 120 29.19 -3.11 4.08
C SER A 120 28.47 -3.50 5.37
N ILE A 121 27.16 -3.63 5.30
CA ILE A 121 26.34 -4.17 6.41
C ILE A 121 26.84 -5.58 6.80
N ALA A 122 27.38 -6.33 5.84
CA ALA A 122 27.94 -7.65 6.09
C ALA A 122 29.12 -7.61 7.09
N ASP A 123 29.90 -6.53 7.10
CA ASP A 123 31.04 -6.37 8.01
C ASP A 123 30.59 -6.09 9.45
N TRP A 124 29.36 -5.63 9.63
CA TRP A 124 28.79 -5.29 10.94
C TRP A 124 27.95 -6.41 11.55
N ASP A 125 27.62 -7.43 10.75
CA ASP A 125 26.89 -8.59 11.23
C ASP A 125 27.83 -9.63 11.85
N THR A 126 27.87 -9.69 13.17
CA THR A 126 28.67 -10.69 13.90
C THR A 126 28.24 -12.12 13.65
N SER A 127 27.04 -12.35 13.14
CA SER A 127 26.56 -13.69 12.76
C SER A 127 27.13 -14.17 11.42
N GLY A 128 27.70 -13.26 10.60
CA GLY A 128 28.25 -13.53 9.28
C GLY A 128 27.21 -13.95 8.24
N LYS A 129 25.94 -13.65 8.50
CA LYS A 129 24.81 -14.05 7.62
C LYS A 129 24.27 -12.90 6.79
N ALA A 130 24.64 -11.65 7.09
CA ALA A 130 24.25 -10.51 6.30
C ALA A 130 25.03 -10.45 4.99
N THR A 131 24.36 -10.07 3.93
CA THR A 131 24.96 -9.80 2.61
C THR A 131 24.44 -8.50 2.04
N GLU A 132 25.30 -7.81 1.29
CA GLU A 132 24.98 -6.56 0.63
C GLU A 132 25.36 -6.66 -0.84
N ARG A 133 24.48 -6.22 -1.74
CA ARG A 133 24.73 -6.15 -3.17
C ARG A 133 24.21 -4.83 -3.73
N LEU A 134 25.10 -4.06 -4.30
CA LEU A 134 24.76 -2.83 -5.02
C LEU A 134 24.76 -3.09 -6.51
N ASN A 135 23.63 -2.87 -7.16
CA ASN A 135 23.51 -2.80 -8.61
C ASN A 135 23.64 -1.33 -9.04
N THR A 136 24.82 -0.97 -9.52
CA THR A 136 25.14 0.43 -9.89
C THR A 136 24.39 0.90 -11.14
N SER A 137 24.03 -0.01 -12.06
CA SER A 137 23.30 0.32 -13.29
C SER A 137 21.83 0.69 -13.03
N GLN A 138 21.22 0.09 -12.01
CA GLN A 138 19.83 0.33 -11.64
C GLN A 138 19.69 1.20 -10.39
N LEU A 139 20.80 1.57 -9.74
CA LEU A 139 20.83 2.23 -8.43
C LEU A 139 19.98 1.48 -7.41
N GLU A 140 20.22 0.18 -7.29
CA GLU A 140 19.46 -0.72 -6.45
C GLU A 140 20.39 -1.36 -5.41
N LEU A 141 20.05 -1.21 -4.13
CA LEU A 141 20.77 -1.80 -3.01
C LEU A 141 19.96 -2.92 -2.39
N ARG A 142 20.45 -4.15 -2.48
CA ARG A 142 19.85 -5.34 -1.84
C ARG A 142 20.65 -5.74 -0.61
N ILE A 143 19.99 -5.77 0.52
CA ILE A 143 20.53 -6.17 1.80
C ILE A 143 19.78 -7.40 2.28
N THR A 144 20.48 -8.52 2.48
CA THR A 144 19.93 -9.70 3.15
C THR A 144 20.52 -9.73 4.57
N ILE A 145 19.65 -9.78 5.57
CA ILE A 145 20.03 -9.66 6.98
C ILE A 145 19.15 -10.57 7.84
N PRO A 146 19.67 -11.17 8.93
CA PRO A 146 18.87 -11.97 9.84
C PRO A 146 17.58 -11.26 10.27
N GLN A 147 16.45 -11.96 10.21
CA GLN A 147 15.15 -11.39 10.50
C GLN A 147 15.03 -10.85 11.95
N ALA A 148 15.85 -11.36 12.87
CA ALA A 148 15.92 -10.85 14.23
C ALA A 148 16.35 -9.36 14.29
N TYR A 149 17.04 -8.86 13.27
CA TYR A 149 17.52 -7.48 13.16
C TYR A 149 16.58 -6.59 12.35
N VAL A 150 15.56 -7.18 11.72
CA VAL A 150 14.58 -6.45 10.90
C VAL A 150 13.35 -6.17 11.75
N ASP A 151 12.96 -4.92 11.83
CA ASP A 151 11.65 -4.56 12.34
C ASP A 151 10.60 -4.87 11.24
N ASN A 152 9.48 -5.41 11.66
CA ASN A 152 8.45 -5.87 10.73
C ASN A 152 7.73 -4.66 10.11
N ILE A 153 8.35 -4.08 9.09
CA ILE A 153 7.71 -3.06 8.25
C ILE A 153 7.01 -3.78 7.12
N GLU A 154 5.71 -3.67 7.09
CA GLU A 154 4.89 -4.24 6.03
C GLU A 154 5.14 -3.56 4.69
N ASN A 155 5.14 -4.36 3.61
CA ASN A 155 5.48 -3.87 2.27
C ASN A 155 4.53 -2.79 1.75
N ASN A 156 3.28 -2.76 2.24
CA ASN A 156 2.25 -1.82 1.80
C ASN A 156 2.00 -0.68 2.80
N TYR A 157 2.81 -0.58 3.86
CA TYR A 157 2.64 0.46 4.86
C TYR A 157 3.68 1.56 4.72
N VAL A 158 3.20 2.80 4.55
CA VAL A 158 4.04 3.98 4.58
C VAL A 158 4.12 4.49 6.02
N GLN A 159 5.34 4.67 6.53
CA GLN A 159 5.56 5.16 7.89
C GLN A 159 5.02 6.59 8.06
N PRO A 160 4.47 6.95 9.25
CA PRO A 160 3.86 8.27 9.50
C PRO A 160 4.78 9.45 9.22
N GLU A 161 6.10 9.27 9.39
CA GLU A 161 7.13 10.29 9.14
C GLU A 161 7.24 10.69 7.66
N LEU A 162 6.76 9.81 6.78
CA LEU A 162 6.77 10.02 5.33
C LEU A 162 5.42 10.52 4.79
N TRP A 163 4.41 10.63 5.66
CA TRP A 163 3.10 11.10 5.22
C TRP A 163 3.15 12.58 4.87
N GLN A 164 2.60 12.89 3.72
CA GLN A 164 2.51 14.25 3.20
C GLN A 164 1.04 14.69 3.15
N PRO A 165 0.75 15.97 3.39
CA PRO A 165 -0.62 16.47 3.34
C PRO A 165 -1.26 16.46 1.95
N GLY A 166 -0.52 16.01 0.94
CA GLY A 166 -0.94 16.05 -0.45
C GLY A 166 -0.80 17.42 -1.10
N THR A 167 -0.85 17.45 -2.42
CA THR A 167 -0.89 18.70 -3.21
C THR A 167 -2.31 19.26 -3.23
N PRO A 168 -2.49 20.59 -3.20
CA PRO A 168 -3.78 21.20 -3.45
C PRO A 168 -4.35 20.75 -4.81
N ALA A 169 -5.55 20.20 -4.80
CA ALA A 169 -6.19 19.68 -5.99
C ALA A 169 -7.71 19.78 -5.89
N ILE A 170 -8.36 19.90 -7.03
CA ILE A 170 -9.83 19.78 -7.17
C ILE A 170 -10.10 18.74 -8.26
N ASN A 171 -10.90 17.75 -7.89
CA ASN A 171 -11.44 16.77 -8.82
C ASN A 171 -12.95 16.98 -8.94
N PHE A 172 -13.44 17.00 -10.17
CA PHE A 172 -14.85 17.05 -10.47
C PHE A 172 -15.21 15.91 -11.40
N SER A 173 -16.11 15.04 -10.96
CA SER A 173 -16.64 13.94 -11.74
C SER A 173 -18.16 14.07 -11.86
N TYR A 174 -18.71 13.74 -13.00
CA TYR A 174 -20.17 13.75 -13.19
C TYR A 174 -20.60 12.59 -14.08
N ASN A 175 -21.84 12.15 -13.88
CA ASN A 175 -22.57 11.32 -14.84
C ASN A 175 -23.95 11.92 -15.05
N ALA A 176 -24.41 11.82 -16.30
CA ALA A 176 -25.72 12.33 -16.70
C ALA A 176 -26.44 11.27 -17.50
N ASP A 177 -27.70 11.05 -17.13
CA ASP A 177 -28.61 10.14 -17.80
C ASP A 177 -29.88 10.88 -18.19
N TYR A 178 -30.40 10.57 -19.39
CA TYR A 178 -31.66 11.09 -19.86
C TYR A 178 -32.55 9.96 -20.36
N TYR A 179 -33.76 9.92 -19.87
CA TYR A 179 -34.75 8.93 -20.24
C TYR A 179 -35.98 9.61 -20.82
N SER A 180 -36.46 9.11 -21.98
CA SER A 180 -37.73 9.51 -22.60
C SER A 180 -38.61 8.28 -22.73
N THR A 181 -39.77 8.30 -22.09
CA THR A 181 -40.76 7.23 -22.12
C THR A 181 -41.98 7.72 -22.84
N GLN A 182 -42.35 7.04 -23.93
CA GLN A 182 -43.55 7.32 -24.71
C GLN A 182 -44.54 6.14 -24.63
N GLN A 183 -45.67 6.38 -24.02
CA GLN A 183 -46.74 5.40 -23.95
C GLN A 183 -47.65 5.54 -25.21
N ARG A 184 -47.79 4.44 -25.93
CA ARG A 184 -48.65 4.36 -27.15
C ARG A 184 -49.91 3.59 -26.80
N GLY A 185 -51.05 4.23 -26.94
CA GLY A 185 -52.37 3.65 -26.61
C GLY A 185 -53.45 4.71 -26.70
N ASN A 186 -54.63 4.44 -26.12
CA ASN A 186 -55.73 5.41 -26.06
C ASN A 186 -55.38 6.63 -25.23
N ASP A 187 -54.51 6.47 -24.21
CA ASP A 187 -53.95 7.56 -23.42
C ASP A 187 -52.46 7.74 -23.81
N ARG A 188 -52.21 8.64 -24.73
CA ARG A 188 -50.84 8.99 -25.12
C ARG A 188 -50.25 9.88 -24.06
N SER A 189 -49.24 9.39 -23.37
CA SER A 189 -48.44 10.19 -22.43
C SER A 189 -46.94 10.08 -22.74
N SER A 190 -46.24 11.18 -22.61
CA SER A 190 -44.78 11.23 -22.65
C SER A 190 -44.28 11.68 -21.29
N THR A 191 -43.25 11.04 -20.80
CA THR A 191 -42.54 11.46 -19.59
C THR A 191 -41.05 11.45 -19.90
N ASP A 192 -40.44 12.60 -19.70
CA ASP A 192 -38.99 12.78 -19.87
C ASP A 192 -38.42 13.02 -18.51
N SER A 193 -37.30 12.36 -18.23
CA SER A 193 -36.54 12.54 -16.97
C SER A 193 -35.05 12.62 -17.27
N ALA A 194 -34.36 13.41 -16.48
CA ALA A 194 -32.93 13.56 -16.52
C ALA A 194 -32.35 13.45 -15.09
N TRP A 195 -31.20 12.83 -14.97
CA TRP A 195 -30.46 12.73 -13.73
C TRP A 195 -29.01 13.13 -13.99
N VAL A 196 -28.45 13.96 -13.10
CA VAL A 196 -27.04 14.36 -13.12
C VAL A 196 -26.46 14.15 -11.74
N GLY A 197 -25.58 13.15 -11.61
CA GLY A 197 -24.77 12.92 -10.42
C GLY A 197 -23.46 13.70 -10.47
N MET A 198 -23.07 14.29 -9.35
CA MET A 198 -21.85 15.09 -9.20
C MET A 198 -21.06 14.61 -8.00
N ASP A 199 -19.75 14.38 -8.20
CA ASP A 199 -18.75 14.06 -7.15
C ASP A 199 -17.63 15.10 -7.24
N ILE A 200 -17.52 15.93 -6.23
CA ILE A 200 -16.52 17.00 -6.13
C ILE A 200 -15.62 16.67 -4.93
N ARG A 201 -14.32 16.57 -5.17
CA ARG A 201 -13.32 16.37 -4.14
C ARG A 201 -12.26 17.46 -4.24
N SER A 202 -11.99 18.13 -3.15
CA SER A 202 -10.97 19.16 -3.06
C SER A 202 -10.06 18.92 -1.87
N SER A 203 -8.76 19.06 -2.08
CA SER A 203 -7.76 18.91 -1.02
C SER A 203 -6.88 20.16 -0.95
N ALA A 204 -6.62 20.65 0.26
CA ALA A 204 -5.67 21.73 0.51
C ALA A 204 -5.22 21.72 1.98
N GLY A 205 -3.90 21.78 2.23
CA GLY A 205 -3.33 21.90 3.58
C GLY A 205 -3.71 20.78 4.53
N GLY A 206 -3.91 19.57 4.02
CA GLY A 206 -4.32 18.40 4.80
C GLY A 206 -5.83 18.33 5.10
N TRP A 207 -6.63 19.27 4.60
CA TRP A 207 -8.09 19.20 4.60
C TRP A 207 -8.57 18.58 3.29
N LEU A 208 -9.60 17.75 3.39
CA LEU A 208 -10.31 17.15 2.27
C LEU A 208 -11.79 17.54 2.37
N ILE A 209 -12.31 18.14 1.30
CA ILE A 209 -13.73 18.42 1.13
C ILE A 209 -14.27 17.44 0.11
N GLU A 210 -15.31 16.71 0.47
CA GLU A 210 -16.02 15.80 -0.41
C GLU A 210 -17.48 16.25 -0.51
N HIS A 211 -17.96 16.43 -1.71
CA HIS A 211 -19.37 16.71 -1.98
C HIS A 211 -19.90 15.73 -3.01
N PHE A 212 -20.96 15.02 -2.65
CA PHE A 212 -21.69 14.12 -3.53
C PHE A 212 -23.15 14.50 -3.55
N GLY A 213 -23.65 14.91 -4.71
CA GLY A 213 -25.02 15.32 -4.91
C GLY A 213 -25.56 14.88 -6.24
N SER A 214 -26.88 14.95 -6.39
CA SER A 214 -27.55 14.66 -7.62
C SER A 214 -28.67 15.66 -7.93
N GLN A 215 -28.79 16.02 -9.21
CA GLN A 215 -29.87 16.81 -9.75
C GLN A 215 -30.79 15.88 -10.53
N ASN A 216 -32.03 15.76 -10.07
CA ASN A 216 -33.10 15.06 -10.76
C ASN A 216 -34.02 16.06 -11.45
N TRP A 217 -34.44 15.78 -12.65
CA TRP A 217 -35.47 16.53 -13.37
C TRP A 217 -36.48 15.55 -14.00
N ASP A 218 -37.72 15.86 -13.83
CA ASP A 218 -38.84 15.13 -14.43
C ASP A 218 -39.82 16.12 -15.08
N SER A 219 -40.29 15.81 -16.25
CA SER A 219 -41.19 16.71 -17.04
C SER A 219 -42.53 16.99 -16.35
N LYS A 220 -42.95 16.17 -15.37
CA LYS A 220 -44.21 16.31 -14.64
C LYS A 220 -44.01 16.86 -13.21
N ILE A 221 -42.91 16.48 -12.57
CA ILE A 221 -42.64 16.79 -11.14
C ILE A 221 -41.77 18.04 -11.00
N GLY A 222 -40.92 18.30 -12.05
CA GLY A 222 -39.97 19.40 -12.03
C GLY A 222 -38.56 18.98 -11.58
N SER A 223 -37.83 19.92 -11.03
CA SER A 223 -36.39 19.76 -10.72
C SER A 223 -36.19 19.66 -9.21
N HIS A 224 -35.41 18.67 -8.78
CA HIS A 224 -35.05 18.45 -7.39
C HIS A 224 -33.55 18.17 -7.24
N TYR A 225 -32.90 18.87 -6.33
CA TYR A 225 -31.49 18.63 -5.96
C TYR A 225 -31.42 17.87 -4.64
N ALA A 226 -30.68 16.77 -4.63
CA ALA A 226 -30.40 16.00 -3.43
C ALA A 226 -28.91 16.14 -3.05
N ASN A 227 -28.65 16.64 -1.84
CA ASN A 227 -27.32 16.62 -1.24
C ASN A 227 -27.15 15.32 -0.45
N ASN A 228 -26.48 14.34 -1.05
CA ASN A 228 -26.29 13.03 -0.42
C ASN A 228 -25.17 13.04 0.64
N ARG A 229 -24.11 13.83 0.41
CA ARG A 229 -22.99 13.95 1.33
C ARG A 229 -22.21 15.24 1.06
N THR A 230 -21.92 15.97 2.11
CA THR A 230 -20.98 17.10 2.07
C THR A 230 -20.15 17.07 3.33
N THR A 231 -18.91 16.62 3.21
CA THR A 231 -18.04 16.31 4.35
C THR A 231 -16.72 17.05 4.24
N LEU A 232 -16.31 17.68 5.32
CA LEU A 232 -14.96 18.16 5.56
C LEU A 232 -14.22 17.14 6.40
N LYS A 233 -13.09 16.64 5.90
CA LYS A 233 -12.27 15.62 6.58
C LYS A 233 -10.87 16.14 6.85
N ARG A 234 -10.28 15.69 7.96
CA ARG A 234 -8.88 15.92 8.29
C ARG A 234 -8.28 14.71 8.99
N PRO A 235 -7.16 14.16 8.48
CA PRO A 235 -6.42 13.11 9.15
C PRO A 235 -5.71 13.64 10.40
N ILE A 236 -5.88 12.98 11.53
CA ILE A 236 -5.17 13.24 12.78
C ILE A 236 -4.13 12.14 12.94
N THR A 237 -2.95 12.35 12.37
CA THR A 237 -1.89 11.34 12.24
C THR A 237 -1.45 10.76 13.57
N ARG A 238 -1.33 11.60 14.62
CA ARG A 238 -0.94 11.18 15.98
C ARG A 238 -1.86 10.11 16.57
N TRP A 239 -3.16 10.19 16.26
CA TRP A 239 -4.17 9.25 16.76
C TRP A 239 -4.57 8.19 15.75
N LYS A 240 -3.98 8.23 14.55
CA LYS A 240 -4.36 7.36 13.42
C LYS A 240 -5.87 7.38 13.20
N SER A 241 -6.43 8.59 13.14
CA SER A 241 -7.87 8.83 13.10
C SER A 241 -8.24 9.86 12.06
N MET A 242 -9.48 9.82 11.61
CA MET A 242 -10.08 10.77 10.69
C MET A 242 -11.10 11.63 11.45
N LEU A 243 -10.90 12.95 11.44
CA LEU A 243 -11.90 13.92 11.85
C LEU A 243 -12.80 14.21 10.65
N SER A 244 -14.11 14.13 10.85
CA SER A 244 -15.14 14.43 9.84
C SER A 244 -16.11 15.45 10.37
N ALA A 245 -16.58 16.36 9.53
CA ALA A 245 -17.60 17.37 9.87
C ALA A 245 -18.49 17.62 8.66
N GLY A 246 -19.78 17.84 8.89
CA GLY A 246 -20.80 18.06 7.86
C GLY A 246 -21.79 16.91 7.75
N LYS A 247 -22.32 16.67 6.56
CA LYS A 247 -23.24 15.56 6.27
C LYS A 247 -22.46 14.33 5.87
N PHE A 248 -22.49 13.28 6.71
CA PHE A 248 -21.79 12.02 6.49
C PHE A 248 -22.53 10.86 7.14
N TYR A 249 -22.09 9.63 6.86
CA TYR A 249 -22.63 8.43 7.49
C TYR A 249 -21.79 8.03 8.69
N THR A 250 -22.45 7.59 9.79
CA THR A 250 -21.76 7.02 10.95
C THR A 250 -21.08 5.71 10.58
N ASP A 251 -20.03 5.35 11.31
CA ASP A 251 -19.32 4.09 11.13
C ASP A 251 -20.20 2.91 11.55
N SER A 252 -20.23 1.86 10.74
CA SER A 252 -21.02 0.63 10.98
C SER A 252 -20.26 -0.46 11.75
N GLN A 253 -19.21 -0.11 12.49
CA GLN A 253 -18.39 -1.09 13.22
C GLN A 253 -19.13 -1.76 14.38
N MET A 254 -20.05 -1.06 15.01
CA MET A 254 -20.79 -1.56 16.17
C MET A 254 -22.29 -1.29 16.10
N PHE A 255 -22.70 -0.20 15.52
CA PHE A 255 -24.08 0.21 15.34
C PHE A 255 -24.43 0.30 13.85
N ASP A 256 -25.70 0.38 13.53
CA ASP A 256 -26.12 0.63 12.15
C ASP A 256 -25.65 2.00 11.67
N SER A 257 -25.27 2.08 10.40
CA SER A 257 -24.86 3.34 9.79
C SER A 257 -26.05 4.25 9.55
N MET A 258 -25.97 5.49 10.01
CA MET A 258 -27.02 6.51 9.88
C MET A 258 -26.44 7.75 9.20
N ALA A 259 -27.22 8.41 8.36
CA ALA A 259 -26.87 9.72 7.82
C ALA A 259 -27.03 10.79 8.91
N ILE A 260 -26.00 11.58 9.11
CA ILE A 260 -25.99 12.65 10.13
C ILE A 260 -25.43 13.95 9.58
N LEU A 261 -25.88 15.04 10.14
CA LEU A 261 -25.24 16.35 10.04
C LEU A 261 -24.57 16.66 11.38
N GLY A 262 -23.22 16.59 11.40
CA GLY A 262 -22.53 16.70 12.68
C GLY A 262 -21.00 16.65 12.55
N VAL A 263 -20.37 16.19 13.62
CA VAL A 263 -18.92 15.98 13.71
C VAL A 263 -18.62 14.58 14.23
N GLY A 264 -17.58 13.96 13.70
CA GLY A 264 -17.13 12.63 14.10
C GLY A 264 -15.61 12.53 14.11
N LEU A 265 -15.10 11.73 15.03
CA LEU A 265 -13.71 11.31 15.08
C LEU A 265 -13.67 9.79 15.20
N ALA A 266 -13.09 9.11 14.23
CA ALA A 266 -12.98 7.66 14.24
C ALA A 266 -11.57 7.21 13.88
N SER A 267 -11.16 6.07 14.41
CA SER A 267 -9.90 5.43 14.01
C SER A 267 -9.93 5.07 12.52
N GLU A 268 -8.84 5.39 11.82
CA GLU A 268 -8.72 5.17 10.38
C GLU A 268 -7.80 3.97 10.12
N ASP A 269 -8.37 2.89 9.61
CA ASP A 269 -7.64 1.66 9.37
C ASP A 269 -6.56 1.82 8.29
N LEU A 270 -6.77 2.68 7.28
CA LEU A 270 -5.77 2.98 6.25
C LEU A 270 -4.50 3.64 6.80
N MET A 271 -4.54 4.19 8.00
CA MET A 271 -3.37 4.72 8.72
C MET A 271 -2.61 3.66 9.51
N ARG A 272 -2.97 2.40 9.38
CA ARG A 272 -2.39 1.28 10.09
C ARG A 272 -1.84 0.26 9.11
N PRO A 273 -0.82 -0.53 9.50
CA PRO A 273 -0.41 -1.66 8.70
C PRO A 273 -1.55 -2.68 8.55
N ASP A 274 -1.73 -3.21 7.35
CA ASP A 274 -2.80 -4.17 7.04
C ASP A 274 -2.76 -5.40 7.96
N SER A 275 -1.56 -5.85 8.32
CA SER A 275 -1.37 -6.98 9.24
C SER A 275 -1.93 -6.73 10.63
N THR A 276 -2.14 -5.48 11.03
CA THR A 276 -2.69 -5.14 12.34
C THR A 276 -4.21 -5.13 12.38
N LEU A 277 -4.86 -5.09 11.22
CA LEU A 277 -6.31 -4.93 11.10
C LEU A 277 -7.07 -6.20 11.42
N ASN A 278 -6.52 -7.35 11.02
CA ASN A 278 -7.15 -8.65 11.19
C ASN A 278 -6.21 -9.61 11.91
N TRP A 279 -6.79 -10.51 12.69
CA TRP A 279 -6.01 -11.58 13.29
C TRP A 279 -5.49 -12.54 12.21
N ALA A 280 -4.20 -12.87 12.29
CA ALA A 280 -3.58 -13.89 11.47
C ALA A 280 -2.59 -14.69 12.32
N PRO A 281 -2.38 -15.99 12.05
CA PRO A 281 -1.42 -16.78 12.79
C PRO A 281 0.02 -16.31 12.50
N ILE A 282 0.87 -16.41 13.51
CA ILE A 282 2.30 -16.21 13.33
C ILE A 282 2.89 -17.49 12.77
N ILE A 283 3.46 -17.43 11.58
CA ILE A 283 4.14 -18.56 10.94
C ILE A 283 5.59 -18.58 11.42
N ARG A 284 5.99 -19.67 12.05
CA ARG A 284 7.36 -19.86 12.54
C ARG A 284 7.99 -21.09 11.90
N GLY A 285 9.29 -20.99 11.63
CA GLY A 285 10.05 -22.09 11.05
C GLY A 285 11.55 -21.85 11.18
N VAL A 286 12.32 -22.77 10.61
CA VAL A 286 13.77 -22.68 10.54
C VAL A 286 14.19 -22.88 9.09
N ALA A 287 14.96 -21.97 8.53
CA ALA A 287 15.64 -22.10 7.26
C ALA A 287 17.06 -22.64 7.49
N GLU A 288 17.48 -23.68 6.78
CA GLU A 288 18.81 -24.27 6.93
C GLU A 288 19.87 -23.48 6.16
N THR A 289 19.43 -22.89 5.03
CA THR A 289 20.23 -21.98 4.21
C THR A 289 19.43 -20.67 4.01
N ASN A 290 19.94 -19.74 3.19
CA ASN A 290 19.08 -18.65 2.73
C ASN A 290 17.91 -19.27 1.95
N ALA A 291 16.69 -18.93 2.33
CA ALA A 291 15.50 -19.56 1.79
C ALA A 291 14.44 -18.54 1.37
N ARG A 292 13.68 -18.90 0.36
CA ARG A 292 12.45 -18.20 -0.02
C ARG A 292 11.27 -18.88 0.66
N ILE A 293 10.54 -18.10 1.44
CA ILE A 293 9.30 -18.55 2.07
C ILE A 293 8.12 -18.08 1.24
N THR A 294 7.28 -19.00 0.82
CA THR A 294 6.02 -18.69 0.13
C THR A 294 4.87 -19.25 0.94
N VAL A 295 3.90 -18.41 1.26
CA VAL A 295 2.66 -18.81 1.95
C VAL A 295 1.53 -18.73 0.96
N THR A 296 0.82 -19.84 0.80
CA THR A 296 -0.35 -19.92 -0.09
C THR A 296 -1.59 -20.32 0.68
N GLN A 297 -2.73 -19.76 0.29
CA GLN A 297 -4.07 -20.17 0.76
C GLN A 297 -4.92 -20.45 -0.47
N ASP A 298 -5.55 -21.62 -0.51
CA ASP A 298 -6.37 -22.08 -1.65
C ASP A 298 -5.66 -21.94 -3.01
N GLY A 299 -4.35 -22.19 -3.03
CA GLY A 299 -3.51 -22.08 -4.23
C GLY A 299 -3.06 -20.66 -4.60
N GLN A 300 -3.54 -19.62 -3.90
CA GLN A 300 -3.11 -18.24 -4.11
C GLN A 300 -1.96 -17.88 -3.17
N THR A 301 -0.93 -17.24 -3.69
CA THR A 301 0.17 -16.71 -2.87
C THR A 301 -0.28 -15.45 -2.14
N ILE A 302 -0.29 -15.53 -0.80
CA ILE A 302 -0.68 -14.42 0.08
C ILE A 302 0.51 -13.74 0.74
N HIS A 303 1.66 -14.41 0.80
CA HIS A 303 2.90 -13.82 1.30
C HIS A 303 4.12 -14.49 0.66
N GLN A 304 5.14 -13.70 0.37
CA GLN A 304 6.44 -14.20 -0.07
C GLN A 304 7.55 -13.33 0.50
N SER A 305 8.55 -13.96 1.08
CA SER A 305 9.73 -13.27 1.62
C SER A 305 10.96 -14.15 1.56
N SER A 306 12.14 -13.54 1.50
CA SER A 306 13.41 -14.23 1.66
C SER A 306 13.88 -14.12 3.09
N VAL A 307 14.40 -15.21 3.65
CA VAL A 307 14.96 -15.26 4.98
C VAL A 307 16.37 -15.87 4.94
N PRO A 308 17.30 -15.37 5.75
CA PRO A 308 18.61 -16.00 5.89
C PRO A 308 18.49 -17.32 6.69
N ALA A 309 19.57 -18.09 6.67
CA ALA A 309 19.67 -19.31 7.48
C ALA A 309 19.42 -19.01 8.97
N GLY A 310 18.53 -19.77 9.60
CA GLY A 310 18.16 -19.65 11.02
C GLY A 310 16.65 -19.66 11.24
N PRO A 311 16.22 -19.42 12.49
CA PRO A 311 14.80 -19.31 12.82
C PRO A 311 14.19 -18.06 12.20
N PHE A 312 12.97 -18.18 11.67
CA PHE A 312 12.19 -17.08 11.15
C PHE A 312 10.78 -17.03 11.76
N SER A 313 10.19 -15.84 11.77
CA SER A 313 8.82 -15.58 12.21
C SER A 313 8.16 -14.59 11.27
N ILE A 314 7.03 -14.96 10.69
CA ILE A 314 6.23 -14.12 9.78
C ILE A 314 4.89 -13.85 10.47
N ASP A 315 4.61 -12.60 10.79
CA ASP A 315 3.40 -12.12 11.46
C ASP A 315 2.56 -11.16 10.58
N SER A 316 3.06 -10.89 9.37
CA SER A 316 2.48 -9.97 8.38
C SER A 316 1.72 -10.71 7.27
N VAL A 317 1.24 -11.91 7.53
CA VAL A 317 0.42 -12.63 6.56
C VAL A 317 -0.98 -12.04 6.53
N LEU A 318 -1.50 -11.78 5.32
CA LEU A 318 -2.89 -11.35 5.08
C LEU A 318 -3.65 -12.50 4.42
N PRO A 319 -4.39 -13.31 5.19
CA PRO A 319 -5.18 -14.40 4.61
C PRO A 319 -6.27 -13.85 3.69
N ALA A 320 -6.46 -14.50 2.55
CA ALA A 320 -7.48 -14.14 1.57
C ALA A 320 -8.90 -14.56 2.02
N ASN A 321 -8.99 -15.62 2.82
CA ASN A 321 -10.24 -16.20 3.32
C ASN A 321 -10.24 -16.28 4.84
N THR A 322 -11.42 -16.39 5.45
CA THR A 322 -11.61 -16.45 6.91
C THR A 322 -11.27 -17.78 7.54
N GLY A 323 -10.97 -18.82 6.75
CA GLY A 323 -10.63 -20.16 7.26
C GLY A 323 -9.86 -20.98 6.25
N GLY A 324 -9.43 -22.17 6.64
CA GLY A 324 -8.69 -23.10 5.80
C GLY A 324 -7.28 -23.40 6.30
N GLU A 325 -6.41 -23.78 5.40
CA GLU A 325 -5.01 -24.07 5.69
C GLU A 325 -4.09 -23.12 4.94
N LEU A 326 -3.10 -22.61 5.64
CA LEU A 326 -2.01 -21.87 5.04
C LEU A 326 -0.88 -22.85 4.72
N LEU A 327 -0.63 -23.09 3.44
CA LEU A 327 0.49 -23.91 3.01
C LEU A 327 1.76 -23.07 2.95
N VAL A 328 2.70 -23.38 3.81
CA VAL A 328 4.01 -22.75 3.87
C VAL A 328 5.02 -23.59 3.10
N THR A 329 5.64 -22.99 2.11
CA THR A 329 6.70 -23.60 1.31
C THR A 329 8.02 -22.87 1.60
N ILE A 330 9.00 -23.62 2.06
CA ILE A 330 10.38 -23.17 2.27
C ILE A 330 11.20 -23.70 1.11
N GLN A 331 11.72 -22.82 0.27
CA GLN A 331 12.63 -23.16 -0.81
C GLN A 331 14.03 -22.71 -0.42
N GLU A 332 14.88 -23.65 -0.09
CA GLU A 332 16.27 -23.39 0.31
C GLU A 332 17.13 -23.01 -0.93
N SER A 333 18.25 -22.32 -0.70
CA SER A 333 19.16 -21.91 -1.78
C SER A 333 19.86 -23.10 -2.48
N ASP A 334 19.92 -24.26 -1.82
CA ASP A 334 20.43 -25.50 -2.40
C ASP A 334 19.38 -26.27 -3.22
N GLY A 335 18.16 -25.71 -3.39
CA GLY A 335 17.07 -26.26 -4.15
C GLY A 335 16.14 -27.23 -3.38
N ARG A 336 16.43 -27.54 -2.13
CA ARG A 336 15.53 -28.35 -1.30
C ARG A 336 14.25 -27.59 -1.01
N ILE A 337 13.12 -28.30 -1.04
CA ILE A 337 11.81 -27.74 -0.77
C ILE A 337 11.19 -28.46 0.42
N ARG A 338 10.83 -27.73 1.45
CA ARG A 338 10.05 -28.23 2.59
C ARG A 338 8.70 -27.53 2.63
N ARG A 339 7.68 -28.27 3.04
CA ARG A 339 6.31 -27.76 3.15
C ARG A 339 5.70 -28.18 4.47
N PHE A 340 4.89 -27.28 5.03
CA PHE A 340 4.04 -27.59 6.18
C PHE A 340 2.78 -26.73 6.12
N THR A 341 1.73 -27.14 6.79
CA THR A 341 0.48 -26.42 6.87
C THR A 341 0.29 -25.79 8.24
N VAL A 342 -0.29 -24.61 8.24
CA VAL A 342 -0.72 -23.90 9.44
C VAL A 342 -2.23 -23.76 9.37
N PRO A 343 -3.01 -24.44 10.26
CA PRO A 343 -4.44 -24.29 10.28
C PRO A 343 -4.80 -22.85 10.64
N TYR A 344 -5.76 -22.30 9.91
CA TYR A 344 -6.21 -20.93 10.07
C TYR A 344 -7.74 -20.89 10.15
N SER A 345 -8.23 -20.21 11.17
CA SER A 345 -9.64 -19.85 11.29
C SER A 345 -9.71 -18.47 11.93
N SER A 346 -10.29 -17.52 11.22
CA SER A 346 -10.51 -16.17 11.71
C SER A 346 -11.97 -15.94 12.03
N VAL A 347 -12.22 -15.29 13.15
CA VAL A 347 -13.52 -14.72 13.45
C VAL A 347 -13.53 -13.30 12.88
N PRO A 348 -14.51 -12.93 12.05
CA PRO A 348 -14.67 -11.55 11.61
C PRO A 348 -14.64 -10.62 12.82
N GLN A 349 -13.92 -9.49 12.70
CA GLN A 349 -13.76 -8.47 13.74
C GLN A 349 -12.83 -8.84 14.93
N LEU A 350 -12.15 -9.98 14.92
CA LEU A 350 -11.13 -10.25 15.94
C LEU A 350 -9.90 -9.36 15.69
N LEU A 351 -9.64 -8.44 16.62
CA LEU A 351 -8.49 -7.54 16.56
C LEU A 351 -7.23 -8.23 17.11
N LYS A 352 -6.07 -7.91 16.53
CA LYS A 352 -4.80 -8.32 17.12
C LYS A 352 -4.61 -7.74 18.53
N PRO A 353 -3.87 -8.44 19.42
CA PRO A 353 -3.57 -7.94 20.76
C PRO A 353 -2.96 -6.53 20.73
N GLY A 354 -3.47 -5.64 21.58
CA GLY A 354 -3.00 -4.27 21.69
C GLY A 354 -3.57 -3.30 20.64
N ILE A 355 -4.33 -3.78 19.66
CA ILE A 355 -4.99 -2.92 18.68
C ILE A 355 -6.31 -2.41 19.23
N SER A 356 -6.53 -1.11 19.07
CA SER A 356 -7.75 -0.42 19.48
C SER A 356 -8.41 0.28 18.29
N ARG A 357 -9.72 0.11 18.12
CA ARG A 357 -10.57 0.91 17.24
C ARG A 357 -11.57 1.70 18.08
N TYR A 358 -11.86 2.91 17.68
CA TYR A 358 -12.81 3.77 18.39
C TYR A 358 -13.45 4.77 17.43
N GLY A 359 -14.62 5.23 17.81
CA GLY A 359 -15.31 6.32 17.14
C GLY A 359 -16.20 7.08 18.11
N ILE A 360 -16.30 8.39 17.90
CA ILE A 360 -17.20 9.28 18.60
C ILE A 360 -17.87 10.14 17.54
N THR A 361 -19.20 10.22 17.59
CA THR A 361 -20.01 10.97 16.63
C THR A 361 -21.06 11.75 17.37
N LEU A 362 -21.19 13.02 17.01
CA LEU A 362 -22.17 13.94 17.56
C LEU A 362 -22.82 14.72 16.42
N GLY A 363 -24.14 14.78 16.40
CA GLY A 363 -24.86 15.51 15.36
C GLY A 363 -26.35 15.31 15.43
N THR A 364 -27.06 15.71 14.39
CA THR A 364 -28.48 15.41 14.18
C THR A 364 -28.62 14.37 13.07
N VAL A 365 -29.59 13.48 13.21
CA VAL A 365 -29.90 12.48 12.16
C VAL A 365 -30.53 13.24 11.00
N ASP A 366 -30.00 12.99 9.79
CA ASP A 366 -30.44 13.65 8.56
C ASP A 366 -30.95 12.56 7.58
N GLU A 367 -32.12 12.00 7.95
CA GLU A 367 -32.84 10.99 7.16
C GLU A 367 -34.29 11.44 6.98
N ASP A 368 -34.82 11.27 5.78
CA ASP A 368 -36.19 11.70 5.41
C ASP A 368 -37.31 10.98 6.16
N ASN A 369 -37.00 9.99 7.00
CA ASN A 369 -37.97 9.21 7.78
C ASN A 369 -38.36 9.82 9.10
N TYR A 370 -37.74 10.93 9.52
CA TYR A 370 -38.01 11.60 10.78
C TYR A 370 -38.67 12.93 10.52
N ASP A 371 -39.78 13.22 11.25
CA ASP A 371 -40.48 14.52 11.21
C ASP A 371 -39.63 15.64 11.85
N GLU A 372 -38.74 15.30 12.78
CA GLU A 372 -37.76 16.18 13.40
C GLU A 372 -36.39 15.49 13.36
N ASP A 373 -35.32 16.26 13.17
CA ASP A 373 -33.95 15.76 13.16
C ASP A 373 -33.45 15.45 14.58
N PRO A 374 -33.55 14.21 15.09
CA PRO A 374 -33.18 13.90 16.46
C PRO A 374 -31.68 14.05 16.67
N PHE A 375 -31.29 14.54 17.85
CA PHE A 375 -29.89 14.60 18.23
C PHE A 375 -29.32 13.18 18.47
N LEU A 376 -28.18 12.88 17.86
CA LEU A 376 -27.43 11.65 18.02
C LEU A 376 -26.09 11.93 18.71
N ALA A 377 -25.82 11.19 19.80
CA ALA A 377 -24.49 11.07 20.38
C ALA A 377 -24.16 9.59 20.45
N GLN A 378 -23.14 9.19 19.71
CA GLN A 378 -22.71 7.80 19.60
C GLN A 378 -21.22 7.69 19.88
N ALA A 379 -20.81 6.70 20.66
CA ALA A 379 -19.42 6.37 20.89
C ALA A 379 -19.23 4.86 20.91
N TYR A 380 -18.13 4.37 20.36
CA TYR A 380 -17.74 2.97 20.48
C TYR A 380 -16.24 2.83 20.71
N TRP A 381 -15.87 1.73 21.34
CA TRP A 381 -14.48 1.34 21.53
C TRP A 381 -14.34 -0.18 21.46
N GLN A 382 -13.36 -0.61 20.70
CA GLN A 382 -12.99 -2.01 20.51
C GLN A 382 -11.51 -2.17 20.86
N TYR A 383 -11.17 -3.25 21.56
CA TYR A 383 -9.79 -3.53 21.97
C TYR A 383 -9.46 -5.01 21.90
N GLY A 384 -8.41 -5.35 21.15
CA GLY A 384 -7.85 -6.69 21.11
C GLY A 384 -7.07 -6.98 22.39
N LEU A 385 -7.65 -7.78 23.29
CA LEU A 385 -7.03 -8.13 24.55
C LEU A 385 -5.96 -9.22 24.39
N ASN A 386 -6.26 -10.24 23.61
CA ASN A 386 -5.37 -11.33 23.27
C ASN A 386 -5.81 -11.97 21.94
N ASN A 387 -5.15 -13.07 21.53
CA ASN A 387 -5.45 -13.75 20.27
C ASN A 387 -6.84 -14.45 20.22
N TYR A 388 -7.60 -14.44 21.31
CA TYR A 388 -8.88 -15.12 21.44
C TYR A 388 -10.01 -14.18 21.82
N LEU A 389 -9.70 -12.96 22.27
CA LEU A 389 -10.69 -12.07 22.86
C LEU A 389 -10.49 -10.61 22.39
N THR A 390 -11.54 -10.05 21.83
CA THR A 390 -11.70 -8.62 21.58
C THR A 390 -12.84 -8.08 22.44
N LEU A 391 -12.59 -7.02 23.14
CA LEU A 391 -13.61 -6.31 23.93
C LEU A 391 -14.31 -5.27 23.06
N TYR A 392 -15.63 -5.18 23.22
CA TYR A 392 -16.49 -4.21 22.54
C TYR A 392 -17.29 -3.46 23.59
N THR A 393 -17.34 -2.15 23.48
CA THR A 393 -18.21 -1.29 24.29
C THR A 393 -18.68 -0.11 23.45
N GLY A 394 -19.91 0.35 23.69
CA GLY A 394 -20.47 1.50 22.99
C GLY A 394 -21.78 1.97 23.62
N ALA A 395 -22.11 3.20 23.30
CA ALA A 395 -23.35 3.87 23.73
C ALA A 395 -23.82 4.89 22.69
#